data_a1a4238876698206aee7fe9e473df980
#
_entry.id   a1a4238876698206aee7fe9e473df980
#
_cell.length_a   1.000
_cell.length_b   1.000
_cell.length_c   1.000
_cell.angle_alpha   90.00
_cell.angle_beta   90.00
_cell.angle_gamma   90.00
#
_symmetry.space_group_name_H-M   'P 1'
#
loop_
_entity.id
_entity.type
_entity.pdbx_description
1 polymer ?
#
loop_
_entity_poly.entity_id
_entity_poly.type
_entity_poly.pdbx_seq_one_letter_code
_entity_poly.pdbx_strand_id
1 'polypeptide(L)'
;MDEQAFWYIIASCMEDGDSIDEKLASLKQLLIAMPDEDLIAFQEMIDHMMMQAYRWGLWGAAHIMMGGCSDEMFEHFRAGLIMKGKDVYEAAVVEPDTLAEVGEIAECEDLLYLACEVYEDRNDDGAIYDRFHEEAKVTPDGDSFDEHDTRYLKQEYPRLWEIYCAEQV
;
A
#
# COMPACT_ATOMS: atom_id res chain seq x y z
N MET A 1 9.39 -15.48 5.92
CA MET A 1 9.39 -14.30 6.86
C MET A 1 8.07 -14.29 7.60
N ASP A 2 8.03 -13.98 8.89
CA ASP A 2 6.77 -13.75 9.58
C ASP A 2 6.37 -12.26 9.51
N GLU A 3 5.11 -11.98 9.83
CA GLU A 3 4.55 -10.63 9.75
C GLU A 3 5.25 -9.62 10.67
N GLN A 4 5.71 -10.07 11.85
CA GLN A 4 6.43 -9.21 12.79
C GLN A 4 7.78 -8.76 12.22
N ALA A 5 8.51 -9.68 11.59
CA ALA A 5 9.77 -9.38 10.93
C ALA A 5 9.58 -8.44 9.75
N PHE A 6 8.54 -8.64 8.94
CA PHE A 6 8.18 -7.76 7.83
C PHE A 6 7.92 -6.31 8.31
N TRP A 7 7.04 -6.13 9.30
CA TRP A 7 6.75 -4.81 9.82
C TRP A 7 7.94 -4.15 10.52
N TYR A 8 8.83 -4.94 11.10
CA TYR A 8 10.08 -4.42 11.65
C TYR A 8 10.99 -3.83 10.57
N ILE A 9 11.09 -4.49 9.41
CA ILE A 9 11.86 -4.00 8.26
C ILE A 9 11.25 -2.69 7.74
N ILE A 10 9.93 -2.65 7.53
CA ILE A 10 9.23 -1.42 7.11
C ILE A 10 9.45 -0.30 8.12
N ALA A 11 9.28 -0.56 9.42
CA ALA A 11 9.47 0.45 10.46
C ALA A 11 10.91 0.99 10.49
N SER A 12 11.91 0.14 10.19
CA SER A 12 13.32 0.54 10.21
C SER A 12 13.68 1.59 9.18
N CYS A 13 12.95 1.67 8.06
CA CYS A 13 13.19 2.69 7.03
C CYS A 13 12.27 3.92 7.15
N MET A 14 11.26 3.90 8.04
CA MET A 14 10.31 5.01 8.15
C MET A 14 10.91 6.28 8.74
N GLU A 15 11.94 6.16 9.55
CA GLU A 15 12.65 7.28 10.19
C GLU A 15 13.75 7.87 9.30
N ASP A 16 14.07 7.21 8.18
CA ASP A 16 15.17 7.56 7.28
C ASP A 16 14.74 8.51 6.18
N GLY A 17 14.37 9.73 6.53
CA GLY A 17 14.01 10.79 5.60
C GLY A 17 12.54 11.19 5.64
N ASP A 18 12.25 12.30 4.95
CA ASP A 18 10.92 12.92 4.92
C ASP A 18 10.11 12.46 3.70
N SER A 19 10.77 12.10 2.60
CA SER A 19 10.13 11.66 1.36
C SER A 19 9.99 10.15 1.26
N ILE A 20 9.03 9.71 0.43
CA ILE A 20 8.87 8.28 0.13
C ILE A 20 10.11 7.71 -0.56
N ASP A 21 10.76 8.48 -1.43
CA ASP A 21 11.95 8.06 -2.16
C ASP A 21 13.14 7.80 -1.23
N GLU A 22 13.33 8.65 -0.21
CA GLU A 22 14.38 8.45 0.80
C GLU A 22 14.14 7.19 1.62
N LYS A 23 12.89 6.92 2.00
CA LYS A 23 12.49 5.71 2.71
C LYS A 23 12.69 4.45 1.87
N LEU A 24 12.32 4.50 0.59
CA LEU A 24 12.56 3.40 -0.35
C LEU A 24 14.06 3.16 -0.58
N ALA A 25 14.87 4.22 -0.66
CA ALA A 25 16.32 4.08 -0.76
C ALA A 25 16.91 3.38 0.46
N SER A 26 16.45 3.74 1.66
CA SER A 26 16.84 3.06 2.90
C SER A 26 16.38 1.59 2.92
N LEU A 27 15.13 1.32 2.55
CA LEU A 27 14.61 -0.03 2.42
C LEU A 27 15.45 -0.87 1.43
N LYS A 28 15.80 -0.30 0.28
CA LYS A 28 16.66 -0.98 -0.72
C LYS A 28 18.01 -1.39 -0.12
N GLN A 29 18.63 -0.55 0.71
CA GLN A 29 19.88 -0.90 1.39
C GLN A 29 19.70 -2.06 2.37
N LEU A 30 18.59 -2.12 3.10
CA LEU A 30 18.28 -3.25 3.97
C LEU A 30 18.11 -4.54 3.16
N LEU A 31 17.35 -4.48 2.06
CA LEU A 31 17.11 -5.62 1.17
C LEU A 31 18.39 -6.13 0.52
N ILE A 32 19.30 -5.24 0.08
CA ILE A 32 20.60 -5.62 -0.48
C ILE A 32 21.44 -6.45 0.52
N ALA A 33 21.29 -6.22 1.81
CA ALA A 33 22.02 -6.97 2.84
C ALA A 33 21.39 -8.33 3.18
N MET A 34 20.17 -8.63 2.70
CA MET A 34 19.45 -9.87 2.99
C MET A 34 19.88 -11.03 2.07
N PRO A 35 19.79 -12.29 2.55
CA PRO A 35 19.85 -13.47 1.68
C PRO A 35 18.70 -13.52 0.67
N ASP A 36 18.89 -14.24 -0.44
CA ASP A 36 17.87 -14.35 -1.50
C ASP A 36 16.56 -14.96 -1.00
N GLU A 37 16.62 -15.92 -0.09
CA GLU A 37 15.44 -16.53 0.53
C GLU A 37 14.61 -15.52 1.34
N ASP A 38 15.27 -14.54 1.97
CA ASP A 38 14.60 -13.46 2.71
C ASP A 38 14.03 -12.39 1.78
N LEU A 39 14.69 -12.11 0.64
CA LEU A 39 14.15 -11.24 -0.41
C LEU A 39 12.84 -11.78 -0.97
N ILE A 40 12.83 -13.08 -1.30
CA ILE A 40 11.64 -13.77 -1.78
C ILE A 40 10.52 -13.73 -0.73
N ALA A 41 10.86 -14.03 0.52
CA ALA A 41 9.89 -14.01 1.61
C ALA A 41 9.38 -12.59 1.92
N PHE A 42 10.19 -11.54 1.70
CA PHE A 42 9.74 -10.16 1.82
C PHE A 42 8.74 -9.80 0.72
N GLN A 43 9.02 -10.19 -0.54
CA GLN A 43 8.08 -9.98 -1.64
C GLN A 43 6.75 -10.71 -1.42
N GLU A 44 6.79 -11.96 -0.95
CA GLU A 44 5.57 -12.71 -0.58
C GLU A 44 4.73 -11.96 0.47
N MET A 45 5.38 -11.27 1.40
CA MET A 45 4.68 -10.45 2.39
C MET A 45 4.08 -9.17 1.78
N ILE A 46 4.78 -8.50 0.85
CA ILE A 46 4.23 -7.37 0.10
C ILE A 46 2.95 -7.81 -0.62
N ASP A 47 3.00 -8.90 -1.38
CA ASP A 47 1.84 -9.40 -2.13
C ASP A 47 0.67 -9.76 -1.19
N HIS A 48 0.98 -10.36 -0.05
CA HIS A 48 -0.01 -10.68 0.97
C HIS A 48 -0.70 -9.42 1.52
N MET A 49 0.07 -8.40 1.88
CA MET A 49 -0.47 -7.12 2.37
C MET A 49 -1.27 -6.39 1.28
N MET A 50 -0.79 -6.38 0.06
CA MET A 50 -1.49 -5.82 -1.09
C MET A 50 -2.86 -6.49 -1.31
N MET A 51 -2.92 -7.81 -1.15
CA MET A 51 -4.15 -8.59 -1.28
C MET A 51 -5.13 -8.32 -0.12
N GLN A 52 -4.63 -8.24 1.12
CA GLN A 52 -5.47 -7.92 2.28
C GLN A 52 -6.09 -6.51 2.19
N ALA A 53 -5.36 -5.56 1.63
CA ALA A 53 -5.83 -4.18 1.43
C ALA A 53 -6.72 -4.01 0.19
N TYR A 54 -6.88 -5.04 -0.65
CA TYR A 54 -7.74 -4.95 -1.85
C TYR A 54 -9.21 -5.07 -1.47
N ARG A 55 -9.75 -3.97 -0.97
CA ARG A 55 -11.11 -3.87 -0.42
C ARG A 55 -11.85 -2.65 -0.96
N TRP A 56 -13.13 -2.81 -1.27
CA TRP A 56 -13.98 -1.71 -1.70
C TRP A 56 -14.04 -0.55 -0.69
N GLY A 57 -14.11 -0.86 0.61
CA GLY A 57 -14.11 0.16 1.64
C GLY A 57 -12.84 1.03 1.63
N LEU A 58 -11.67 0.43 1.48
CA LEU A 58 -10.42 1.17 1.40
C LEU A 58 -10.32 1.95 0.07
N TRP A 59 -10.83 1.39 -1.04
CA TRP A 59 -10.87 2.09 -2.32
C TRP A 59 -11.77 3.32 -2.29
N GLY A 60 -12.92 3.25 -1.60
CA GLY A 60 -13.79 4.41 -1.39
C GLY A 60 -13.08 5.54 -0.63
N ALA A 61 -12.30 5.21 0.41
CA ALA A 61 -11.48 6.20 1.12
C ALA A 61 -10.40 6.80 0.21
N ALA A 62 -9.68 5.98 -0.57
CA ALA A 62 -8.70 6.45 -1.54
C ALA A 62 -9.33 7.37 -2.59
N HIS A 63 -10.54 7.01 -3.09
CA HIS A 63 -11.30 7.83 -4.03
C HIS A 63 -11.57 9.24 -3.49
N ILE A 64 -11.97 9.36 -2.21
CA ILE A 64 -12.20 10.66 -1.56
C ILE A 64 -10.89 11.43 -1.41
N MET A 65 -9.84 10.79 -0.91
CA MET A 65 -8.55 11.43 -0.63
C MET A 65 -7.86 11.96 -1.89
N MET A 66 -7.99 11.24 -3.01
CA MET A 66 -7.32 11.55 -4.27
C MET A 66 -8.21 12.33 -5.26
N GLY A 67 -9.48 12.52 -4.95
CA GLY A 67 -10.44 13.17 -5.86
C GLY A 67 -10.78 12.34 -7.08
N GLY A 68 -10.80 11.03 -6.93
CA GLY A 68 -10.92 9.98 -7.95
C GLY A 68 -9.76 8.99 -7.85
N CYS A 69 -10.01 7.70 -8.08
CA CYS A 69 -9.00 6.68 -7.90
C CYS A 69 -9.24 5.51 -8.87
N SER A 70 -8.42 5.43 -9.93
CA SER A 70 -8.42 4.28 -10.83
C SER A 70 -7.85 3.03 -10.15
N ASP A 71 -7.97 1.88 -10.81
CA ASP A 71 -7.42 0.61 -10.30
C ASP A 71 -5.89 0.70 -10.09
N GLU A 72 -5.18 1.26 -11.05
CA GLU A 72 -3.74 1.49 -10.98
C GLU A 72 -3.37 2.46 -9.83
N MET A 73 -4.07 3.58 -9.70
CA MET A 73 -3.87 4.51 -8.59
C MET A 73 -4.15 3.85 -7.24
N PHE A 74 -5.15 2.99 -7.16
CA PHE A 74 -5.45 2.25 -5.94
C PHE A 74 -4.38 1.21 -5.60
N GLU A 75 -3.76 0.60 -6.60
CA GLU A 75 -2.62 -0.28 -6.39
C GLU A 75 -1.44 0.48 -5.75
N HIS A 76 -1.05 1.62 -6.33
CA HIS A 76 0.04 2.46 -5.81
C HIS A 76 -0.30 3.07 -4.43
N PHE A 77 -1.57 3.41 -4.20
CA PHE A 77 -2.07 3.87 -2.90
C PHE A 77 -1.91 2.79 -1.81
N ARG A 78 -2.29 1.53 -2.11
CA ARG A 78 -2.12 0.41 -1.16
C ARG A 78 -0.66 0.17 -0.82
N ALA A 79 0.24 0.25 -1.80
CA ALA A 79 1.68 0.16 -1.57
C ALA A 79 2.18 1.32 -0.68
N GLY A 80 1.72 2.54 -0.92
CA GLY A 80 2.02 3.69 -0.08
C GLY A 80 1.48 3.56 1.35
N LEU A 81 0.32 2.91 1.50
CA LEU A 81 -0.26 2.63 2.81
C LEU A 81 0.61 1.66 3.63
N ILE A 82 1.20 0.64 3.01
CA ILE A 82 2.17 -0.24 3.66
C ILE A 82 3.33 0.58 4.24
N MET A 83 3.82 1.57 3.48
CA MET A 83 4.90 2.47 3.91
C MET A 83 4.51 3.46 5.02
N LYS A 84 3.25 3.50 5.47
CA LYS A 84 2.83 4.22 6.70
C LYS A 84 3.02 3.39 7.97
N GLY A 85 3.37 2.11 7.84
CA GLY A 85 3.62 1.20 8.96
C GLY A 85 2.38 0.44 9.43
N LYS A 86 2.63 -0.54 10.31
CA LYS A 86 1.65 -1.52 10.75
C LYS A 86 0.36 -0.92 11.29
N ASP A 87 0.47 -0.03 12.27
CA ASP A 87 -0.70 0.48 13.00
C ASP A 87 -1.64 1.26 12.08
N VAL A 88 -1.09 2.07 11.18
CA VAL A 88 -1.84 2.83 10.19
C VAL A 88 -2.49 1.89 9.18
N TYR A 89 -1.72 0.93 8.68
CA TYR A 89 -2.19 -0.05 7.71
C TYR A 89 -3.37 -0.87 8.26
N GLU A 90 -3.21 -1.48 9.44
CA GLU A 90 -4.24 -2.31 10.07
C GLU A 90 -5.51 -1.50 10.37
N ALA A 91 -5.36 -0.29 10.91
CA ALA A 91 -6.50 0.59 11.18
C ALA A 91 -7.26 0.94 9.89
N ALA A 92 -6.55 1.31 8.83
CA ALA A 92 -7.16 1.67 7.54
C ALA A 92 -7.86 0.50 6.84
N VAL A 93 -7.30 -0.71 6.92
CA VAL A 93 -7.93 -1.92 6.35
C VAL A 93 -9.24 -2.28 7.04
N VAL A 94 -9.33 -2.03 8.36
CA VAL A 94 -10.54 -2.32 9.16
C VAL A 94 -11.55 -1.18 9.08
N GLU A 95 -11.10 0.06 9.23
CA GLU A 95 -11.92 1.28 9.26
C GLU A 95 -11.24 2.39 8.45
N PRO A 96 -11.48 2.46 7.15
CA PRO A 96 -10.76 3.37 6.24
C PRO A 96 -10.89 4.87 6.58
N ASP A 97 -11.96 5.30 7.25
CA ASP A 97 -12.15 6.69 7.67
C ASP A 97 -11.10 7.15 8.72
N THR A 98 -10.36 6.20 9.33
CA THR A 98 -9.22 6.49 10.21
C THR A 98 -8.06 7.18 9.48
N LEU A 99 -7.98 7.07 8.15
CA LEU A 99 -7.01 7.78 7.33
C LEU A 99 -7.14 9.31 7.43
N ALA A 100 -8.26 9.82 7.91
CA ALA A 100 -8.44 11.23 8.25
C ALA A 100 -7.41 11.77 9.26
N GLU A 101 -6.83 10.91 10.10
CA GLU A 101 -5.79 11.27 11.08
C GLU A 101 -4.37 11.17 10.51
N VAL A 102 -4.23 10.51 9.36
CA VAL A 102 -2.92 10.18 8.77
C VAL A 102 -2.44 11.24 7.78
N GLY A 103 -3.39 11.89 7.09
CA GLY A 103 -3.10 12.79 6.01
C GLY A 103 -2.80 12.06 4.69
N GLU A 104 -2.04 12.69 3.83
CA GLU A 104 -1.75 12.19 2.48
C GLU A 104 -1.02 10.84 2.51
N ILE A 105 -1.45 9.92 1.65
CA ILE A 105 -0.76 8.69 1.32
C ILE A 105 -0.06 8.90 -0.02
N ALA A 106 1.26 8.86 -0.02
CA ALA A 106 2.04 8.92 -1.26
C ALA A 106 1.85 7.63 -2.06
N GLU A 107 1.63 7.74 -3.35
CA GLU A 107 1.67 6.60 -4.26
C GLU A 107 3.08 5.99 -4.26
N CYS A 108 3.18 4.66 -4.23
CA CYS A 108 4.45 3.97 -4.04
C CYS A 108 4.56 2.72 -4.93
N GLU A 109 4.58 2.91 -6.24
CA GLU A 109 4.73 1.82 -7.21
C GLU A 109 6.02 1.01 -6.99
N ASP A 110 7.13 1.69 -6.75
CA ASP A 110 8.46 1.06 -6.63
C ASP A 110 8.52 -0.01 -5.53
N LEU A 111 7.72 0.12 -4.47
CA LEU A 111 7.67 -0.88 -3.40
C LEU A 111 7.26 -2.26 -3.93
N LEU A 112 6.41 -2.31 -4.95
CA LEU A 112 5.86 -3.55 -5.50
C LEU A 112 6.94 -4.44 -6.13
N TYR A 113 8.03 -3.85 -6.56
CA TYR A 113 9.07 -4.53 -7.34
C TYR A 113 10.44 -4.53 -6.66
N LEU A 114 10.62 -3.75 -5.60
CA LEU A 114 11.93 -3.43 -5.01
C LEU A 114 12.74 -4.68 -4.62
N ALA A 115 12.10 -5.68 -4.01
CA ALA A 115 12.79 -6.92 -3.63
C ALA A 115 13.15 -7.78 -4.86
N CYS A 116 12.26 -7.80 -5.87
CA CYS A 116 12.54 -8.47 -7.14
C CYS A 116 13.69 -7.82 -7.90
N GLU A 117 13.77 -6.49 -7.93
CA GLU A 117 14.90 -5.75 -8.53
C GLU A 117 16.22 -6.10 -7.86
N VAL A 118 16.26 -6.11 -6.53
CA VAL A 118 17.48 -6.48 -5.78
C VAL A 118 17.89 -7.93 -6.07
N TYR A 119 16.91 -8.84 -6.18
CA TYR A 119 17.19 -10.24 -6.53
C TYR A 119 17.73 -10.38 -7.95
N GLU A 120 17.09 -9.72 -8.93
CA GLU A 120 17.52 -9.71 -10.33
C GLU A 120 18.92 -9.12 -10.49
N ASP A 121 19.20 -7.98 -9.90
CA ASP A 121 20.50 -7.31 -9.92
C ASP A 121 21.64 -8.22 -9.41
N ARG A 122 21.32 -9.11 -8.45
CA ARG A 122 22.28 -10.02 -7.85
C ARG A 122 22.48 -11.32 -8.64
N ASN A 123 21.40 -11.86 -9.21
CA ASN A 123 21.37 -13.20 -9.77
C ASN A 123 21.30 -13.21 -11.31
N ASP A 124 21.12 -12.07 -11.96
CA ASP A 124 20.85 -11.94 -13.39
C ASP A 124 19.67 -12.83 -13.84
N ASP A 125 18.63 -12.90 -12.98
CA ASP A 125 17.47 -13.76 -13.16
C ASP A 125 16.16 -12.97 -13.06
N GLY A 126 15.66 -12.51 -14.21
CA GLY A 126 14.38 -11.79 -14.32
C GLY A 126 13.14 -12.68 -14.18
N ALA A 127 13.29 -14.02 -14.14
CA ALA A 127 12.14 -14.91 -13.96
C ALA A 127 11.53 -14.79 -12.55
N ILE A 128 12.18 -14.09 -11.62
CA ILE A 128 11.64 -13.78 -10.30
C ILE A 128 10.29 -13.04 -10.40
N TYR A 129 10.12 -12.16 -11.39
CA TYR A 129 8.87 -11.42 -11.57
C TYR A 129 7.69 -12.31 -11.93
N ASP A 130 7.90 -13.36 -12.71
CA ASP A 130 6.84 -14.29 -13.10
C ASP A 130 6.26 -15.04 -11.89
N ARG A 131 7.06 -15.21 -10.83
CA ARG A 131 6.63 -15.87 -9.59
C ARG A 131 5.59 -15.09 -8.81
N PHE A 132 5.58 -13.77 -8.89
CA PHE A 132 4.79 -12.86 -8.07
C PHE A 132 3.63 -12.19 -8.81
N HIS A 133 3.50 -12.42 -10.13
CA HIS A 133 2.42 -11.88 -10.93
C HIS A 133 1.26 -12.86 -11.17
N GLU A 134 1.33 -14.08 -10.60
CA GLU A 134 0.27 -15.06 -10.75
C GLU A 134 -0.85 -14.83 -9.73
N GLU A 135 -2.06 -14.61 -10.24
CA GLU A 135 -3.35 -14.54 -9.55
C GLU A 135 -3.59 -13.30 -8.67
N ALA A 136 -3.55 -12.13 -9.29
CA ALA A 136 -4.22 -10.98 -8.72
C ALA A 136 -5.70 -11.30 -8.44
N LYS A 137 -6.17 -11.02 -7.23
CA LYS A 137 -7.57 -11.10 -6.86
C LYS A 137 -8.40 -10.29 -7.85
N VAL A 138 -9.35 -10.91 -8.52
CA VAL A 138 -10.08 -10.30 -9.64
C VAL A 138 -11.01 -9.17 -9.19
N THR A 139 -11.46 -9.22 -7.92
CA THR A 139 -12.38 -8.22 -7.34
C THR A 139 -12.01 -7.91 -5.90
N PRO A 140 -12.16 -6.63 -5.46
CA PRO A 140 -11.98 -6.27 -4.07
C PRO A 140 -12.96 -6.95 -3.13
N ASP A 141 -12.58 -7.14 -1.87
CA ASP A 141 -13.47 -7.63 -0.82
C ASP A 141 -14.49 -6.56 -0.40
N GLY A 142 -15.65 -7.03 0.08
CA GLY A 142 -16.74 -6.19 0.58
C GLY A 142 -17.69 -5.73 -0.52
N ASP A 143 -18.55 -4.78 -0.17
CA ASP A 143 -19.56 -4.25 -1.07
C ASP A 143 -18.98 -3.10 -1.91
N SER A 144 -19.20 -3.15 -3.22
CA SER A 144 -18.80 -2.08 -4.13
C SER A 144 -19.57 -0.79 -3.84
N PHE A 145 -18.93 0.34 -4.06
CA PHE A 145 -19.56 1.66 -3.96
C PHE A 145 -19.78 2.29 -5.36
N ASP A 146 -20.73 3.20 -5.43
CA ASP A 146 -20.88 4.08 -6.58
C ASP A 146 -20.11 5.39 -6.30
N GLU A 147 -19.09 5.66 -7.11
CA GLU A 147 -18.25 6.87 -6.98
C GLU A 147 -19.04 8.18 -7.13
N HIS A 148 -20.24 8.13 -7.70
CA HIS A 148 -21.14 9.27 -7.85
C HIS A 148 -22.16 9.39 -6.72
N ASP A 149 -22.29 8.39 -5.85
CA ASP A 149 -23.16 8.47 -4.67
C ASP A 149 -22.46 9.22 -3.51
N THR A 150 -22.44 10.54 -3.67
CA THR A 150 -21.86 11.45 -2.66
C THR A 150 -22.53 11.34 -1.29
N ARG A 151 -23.80 10.92 -1.23
CA ARG A 151 -24.51 10.73 0.04
C ARG A 151 -23.96 9.50 0.77
N TYR A 152 -23.76 8.40 0.05
CA TYR A 152 -23.14 7.19 0.59
C TYR A 152 -21.73 7.50 1.08
N LEU A 153 -20.89 8.10 0.22
CA LEU A 153 -19.50 8.41 0.55
C LEU A 153 -19.39 9.30 1.80
N LYS A 154 -20.23 10.32 1.91
CA LYS A 154 -20.28 11.19 3.09
C LYS A 154 -20.71 10.47 4.37
N GLN A 155 -21.59 9.48 4.25
CA GLN A 155 -22.07 8.70 5.39
C GLN A 155 -21.02 7.68 5.87
N GLU A 156 -20.36 6.99 4.94
CA GLU A 156 -19.36 5.95 5.24
C GLU A 156 -18.00 6.53 5.65
N TYR A 157 -17.63 7.70 5.10
CA TYR A 157 -16.34 8.34 5.36
C TYR A 157 -16.51 9.80 5.84
N PRO A 158 -17.21 10.03 6.97
CA PRO A 158 -17.56 11.38 7.37
C PRO A 158 -16.37 12.28 7.65
N ARG A 159 -15.28 11.74 8.21
CA ARG A 159 -14.07 12.49 8.58
C ARG A 159 -13.25 12.83 7.34
N LEU A 160 -13.04 11.85 6.46
CA LEU A 160 -12.36 12.08 5.17
C LEU A 160 -13.15 13.05 4.30
N TRP A 161 -14.48 12.91 4.27
CA TRP A 161 -15.34 13.82 3.52
C TRP A 161 -15.21 15.27 3.99
N GLU A 162 -15.16 15.50 5.29
CA GLU A 162 -14.99 16.84 5.87
C GLU A 162 -13.65 17.46 5.46
N ILE A 163 -12.58 16.67 5.40
CA ILE A 163 -11.23 17.17 5.04
C ILE A 163 -11.10 17.44 3.55
N TYR A 164 -11.54 16.50 2.70
CA TYR A 164 -11.23 16.51 1.27
C TYR A 164 -12.35 17.02 0.36
N CYS A 165 -13.60 17.04 0.83
CA CYS A 165 -14.76 17.36 0.01
C CYS A 165 -15.61 18.53 0.53
N ALA A 166 -15.39 19.05 1.73
CA ALA A 166 -16.25 20.08 2.34
C ALA A 166 -16.29 21.43 1.56
N GLU A 167 -15.28 21.73 0.75
CA GLU A 167 -15.21 22.96 -0.05
C GLU A 167 -15.94 22.86 -1.40
N GLN A 168 -16.55 21.71 -1.72
CA GLN A 168 -17.26 21.47 -2.99
C GLN A 168 -18.78 21.67 -2.91
N VAL A 169 -19.28 22.31 -1.85
CA VAL A 169 -20.72 22.59 -1.64
C VAL A 169 -21.00 24.08 -1.80
#